data_1d8bcf23def375c74c1ea711c9b9ff01
#
_entry.id   1d8bcf23def375c74c1ea711c9b9ff01
#
_cell.length_a   1.000
_cell.length_b   1.000
_cell.length_c   1.000
_cell.angle_alpha   90.00
_cell.angle_beta   90.00
_cell.angle_gamma   90.00
#
_symmetry.space_group_name_H-M   'P 1'
#
loop_
_entity.id
_entity.type
_entity.pdbx_description
1 polymer ?
#
loop_
_entity_poly.entity_id
_entity_poly.type
_entity_poly.pdbx_seq_one_letter_code
_entity_poly.pdbx_strand_id
1 'polypeptide(L)'
;MRSLRYILPLLAFLVLAGFLARGLNLDPREVPSPLIGKPAPSFALTRLDDPAQTFKRDDMLGKVWMLNVWASWCVACREEHPLLVEFSKRGLVPLYGLNYKDKRPEGQGWLARFGNPYQASLFDDDGRVGIDFGVYGVPETFLIDKQGVIRLKHIGPLTPEVIRERIEPMLKKLNA
;
A
#
# COMPACT_ATOMS: atom_id res chain seq x y z
N MET A 1 -49.80 -13.58 -26.55
CA MET A 1 -48.54 -14.36 -26.43
C MET A 1 -47.36 -13.76 -27.26
N ARG A 2 -47.61 -12.95 -28.30
CA ARG A 2 -46.52 -12.32 -29.10
C ARG A 2 -45.71 -11.25 -28.38
N SER A 3 -46.29 -10.49 -27.45
CA SER A 3 -45.61 -9.45 -26.69
C SER A 3 -44.62 -9.97 -25.63
N LEU A 4 -44.92 -11.13 -25.03
CA LEU A 4 -44.09 -11.72 -23.99
C LEU A 4 -42.68 -12.10 -24.48
N ARG A 5 -42.53 -12.49 -25.75
CA ARG A 5 -41.24 -12.81 -26.39
C ARG A 5 -40.27 -11.59 -26.49
N TYR A 6 -40.82 -10.38 -26.48
CA TYR A 6 -40.02 -9.14 -26.49
C TYR A 6 -39.88 -8.53 -25.10
N ILE A 7 -40.87 -8.69 -24.22
CA ILE A 7 -40.85 -8.16 -22.88
C ILE A 7 -39.83 -8.91 -22.01
N LEU A 8 -39.73 -10.23 -22.14
CA LEU A 8 -38.79 -11.03 -21.35
C LEU A 8 -37.32 -10.66 -21.56
N PRO A 9 -36.82 -10.56 -22.82
CA PRO A 9 -35.42 -10.13 -23.03
C PRO A 9 -35.18 -8.66 -22.66
N LEU A 10 -36.18 -7.79 -22.82
CA LEU A 10 -36.06 -6.39 -22.37
C LEU A 10 -35.94 -6.29 -20.84
N LEU A 11 -36.74 -7.05 -20.11
CA LEU A 11 -36.70 -7.12 -18.66
C LEU A 11 -35.33 -7.66 -18.17
N ALA A 12 -34.86 -8.74 -18.80
CA ALA A 12 -33.53 -9.30 -18.50
C ALA A 12 -32.42 -8.31 -18.78
N PHE A 13 -32.50 -7.56 -19.87
CA PHE A 13 -31.53 -6.49 -20.18
C PHE A 13 -31.55 -5.37 -19.14
N LEU A 14 -32.75 -4.90 -18.73
CA LEU A 14 -32.85 -3.83 -17.72
C LEU A 14 -32.33 -4.29 -16.36
N VAL A 15 -32.58 -5.52 -15.95
CA VAL A 15 -32.02 -6.10 -14.71
C VAL A 15 -30.50 -6.17 -14.79
N LEU A 16 -29.98 -6.68 -15.91
CA LEU A 16 -28.53 -6.76 -16.13
C LEU A 16 -27.89 -5.36 -16.15
N ALA A 17 -28.50 -4.41 -16.86
CA ALA A 17 -28.02 -3.02 -16.90
C ALA A 17 -28.01 -2.36 -15.50
N GLY A 18 -29.04 -2.61 -14.70
CA GLY A 18 -29.08 -2.15 -13.29
C GLY A 18 -28.00 -2.76 -12.43
N PHE A 19 -27.72 -4.04 -12.59
CA PHE A 19 -26.64 -4.74 -11.89
C PHE A 19 -25.27 -4.19 -12.28
N LEU A 20 -25.03 -3.97 -13.58
CA LEU A 20 -23.77 -3.39 -14.08
C LEU A 20 -23.60 -1.95 -13.62
N ALA A 21 -24.65 -1.13 -13.68
CA ALA A 21 -24.61 0.25 -13.19
C ALA A 21 -24.29 0.31 -11.69
N ARG A 22 -24.83 -0.61 -10.89
CA ARG A 22 -24.47 -0.69 -9.45
C ARG A 22 -23.02 -1.16 -9.27
N GLY A 23 -22.54 -2.11 -10.07
CA GLY A 23 -21.16 -2.59 -10.03
C GLY A 23 -20.13 -1.48 -10.33
N LEU A 24 -20.45 -0.57 -11.24
CA LEU A 24 -19.59 0.56 -11.59
C LEU A 24 -19.41 1.60 -10.45
N ASN A 25 -20.36 1.62 -9.49
CA ASN A 25 -20.27 2.49 -8.31
C ASN A 25 -19.56 1.84 -7.11
N LEU A 26 -19.15 0.58 -7.22
CA LEU A 26 -18.36 -0.09 -6.19
C LEU A 26 -16.88 0.28 -6.41
N ASP A 27 -16.20 0.68 -5.33
CA ASP A 27 -14.76 0.93 -5.41
C ASP A 27 -14.01 -0.43 -5.43
N PRO A 28 -13.37 -0.81 -6.55
CA PRO A 28 -12.63 -2.06 -6.64
C PRO A 28 -11.38 -2.10 -5.75
N ARG A 29 -11.01 -0.95 -5.15
CA ARG A 29 -9.87 -0.83 -4.23
C ARG A 29 -10.23 -1.26 -2.80
N GLU A 30 -11.51 -1.40 -2.47
CA GLU A 30 -11.99 -1.85 -1.16
C GLU A 30 -11.97 -3.38 -0.98
N VAL A 31 -11.10 -4.10 -1.67
CA VAL A 31 -10.93 -5.53 -1.40
C VAL A 31 -10.19 -5.68 -0.06
N PRO A 32 -10.85 -6.21 1.00
CA PRO A 32 -10.17 -6.44 2.27
C PRO A 32 -8.98 -7.38 2.05
N SER A 33 -7.78 -6.91 2.39
CA SER A 33 -6.61 -7.77 2.30
C SER A 33 -6.76 -8.97 3.25
N PRO A 34 -6.57 -10.21 2.78
CA PRO A 34 -6.63 -11.40 3.63
C PRO A 34 -5.52 -11.42 4.70
N LEU A 35 -4.58 -10.49 4.64
CA LEU A 35 -3.47 -10.35 5.59
C LEU A 35 -3.80 -9.42 6.77
N ILE A 36 -4.92 -8.70 6.75
CA ILE A 36 -5.34 -7.89 7.91
C ILE A 36 -5.57 -8.82 9.12
N GLY A 37 -4.96 -8.47 10.25
CA GLY A 37 -4.99 -9.26 11.47
C GLY A 37 -4.01 -10.44 11.49
N LYS A 38 -3.20 -10.63 10.44
CA LYS A 38 -2.17 -11.67 10.38
C LYS A 38 -0.77 -11.06 10.56
N PRO A 39 0.20 -11.86 11.03
CA PRO A 39 1.60 -11.43 11.05
C PRO A 39 2.07 -10.99 9.66
N ALA A 40 2.80 -9.89 9.62
CA ALA A 40 3.50 -9.47 8.43
C ALA A 40 4.48 -10.56 7.97
N PRO A 41 4.58 -10.84 6.68
CA PRO A 41 5.54 -11.81 6.15
C PRO A 41 6.96 -11.54 6.66
N SER A 42 7.69 -12.59 6.95
CA SER A 42 9.10 -12.47 7.30
C SER A 42 9.92 -12.16 6.05
N PHE A 43 10.90 -11.29 6.20
CA PHE A 43 11.84 -10.97 5.13
C PHE A 43 13.22 -10.62 5.71
N ALA A 44 14.21 -10.70 4.85
CA ALA A 44 15.56 -10.17 5.06
C ALA A 44 16.02 -9.57 3.73
N LEU A 45 16.03 -8.25 3.63
CA LEU A 45 16.39 -7.51 2.42
C LEU A 45 17.56 -6.59 2.68
N THR A 46 18.38 -6.35 1.67
CA THR A 46 19.41 -5.32 1.75
C THR A 46 18.77 -3.93 1.70
N ARG A 47 19.42 -2.98 2.34
CA ARG A 47 19.01 -1.58 2.21
C ARG A 47 19.29 -1.08 0.79
N LEU A 48 18.43 -0.17 0.32
CA LEU A 48 18.59 0.46 -0.98
C LEU A 48 19.86 1.32 -1.05
N ASP A 49 20.15 2.07 0.03
CA ASP A 49 21.29 2.97 0.17
C ASP A 49 22.60 2.24 0.48
N ASP A 50 22.54 1.11 1.20
CA ASP A 50 23.72 0.35 1.60
C ASP A 50 23.47 -1.17 1.40
N PRO A 51 24.00 -1.78 0.32
CA PRO A 51 23.81 -3.20 0.05
C PRO A 51 24.55 -4.13 1.03
N ALA A 52 25.46 -3.61 1.84
CA ALA A 52 26.14 -4.40 2.88
C ALA A 52 25.28 -4.56 4.14
N GLN A 53 24.28 -3.70 4.33
CA GLN A 53 23.38 -3.78 5.46
C GLN A 53 22.11 -4.54 5.08
N THR A 54 21.81 -5.60 5.84
CA THR A 54 20.55 -6.34 5.74
C THR A 54 19.60 -5.85 6.82
N PHE A 55 18.33 -5.68 6.45
CA PHE A 55 17.25 -5.29 7.34
C PHE A 55 16.19 -6.40 7.36
N LYS A 56 15.74 -6.78 8.54
CA LYS A 56 14.77 -7.87 8.74
C LYS A 56 13.47 -7.31 9.32
N ARG A 57 12.35 -7.98 9.03
CA ARG A 57 11.08 -7.66 9.68
C ARG A 57 11.21 -7.59 11.22
N ASP A 58 11.95 -8.50 11.81
CA ASP A 58 12.07 -8.61 13.25
C ASP A 58 12.80 -7.43 13.91
N ASP A 59 13.58 -6.68 13.14
CA ASP A 59 14.24 -5.44 13.60
C ASP A 59 13.22 -4.33 13.94
N MET A 60 11.96 -4.48 13.49
CA MET A 60 10.88 -3.52 13.70
C MET A 60 9.89 -3.95 14.79
N LEU A 61 10.06 -5.14 15.39
CA LEU A 61 9.18 -5.60 16.48
C LEU A 61 9.29 -4.68 17.69
N GLY A 62 8.21 -4.59 18.46
CA GLY A 62 8.09 -3.70 19.62
C GLY A 62 7.71 -2.26 19.29
N LYS A 63 7.61 -1.90 18.02
CA LYS A 63 7.21 -0.57 17.55
C LYS A 63 6.03 -0.70 16.58
N VAL A 64 5.15 0.29 16.57
CA VAL A 64 4.21 0.48 15.45
C VAL A 64 5.01 1.08 14.31
N TRP A 65 4.86 0.56 13.10
CA TRP A 65 5.60 1.02 11.93
C TRP A 65 4.74 1.01 10.67
N MET A 66 5.12 1.81 9.71
CA MET A 66 4.46 1.94 8.42
C MET A 66 5.40 1.49 7.31
N LEU A 67 4.91 0.66 6.40
CA LEU A 67 5.61 0.22 5.19
C LEU A 67 4.89 0.81 3.97
N ASN A 68 5.61 1.61 3.19
CA ASN A 68 5.14 2.10 1.90
C ASN A 68 5.89 1.38 0.79
N VAL A 69 5.14 0.74 -0.10
CA VAL A 69 5.67 0.02 -1.27
C VAL A 69 5.68 0.98 -2.45
N TRP A 70 6.86 1.17 -3.03
CA TRP A 70 7.10 2.18 -4.04
C TRP A 70 8.12 1.74 -5.09
N ALA A 71 8.20 2.47 -6.20
CA ALA A 71 9.24 2.28 -7.20
C ALA A 71 9.56 3.61 -7.93
N SER A 72 10.78 3.73 -8.46
CA SER A 72 11.20 4.91 -9.22
C SER A 72 10.40 5.14 -10.51
N TRP A 73 9.95 4.07 -11.13
CA TRP A 73 9.14 4.08 -12.37
C TRP A 73 7.64 4.35 -12.12
N CYS A 74 7.21 4.45 -10.85
CA CYS A 74 5.79 4.58 -10.48
C CYS A 74 5.34 6.05 -10.48
N VAL A 75 4.46 6.42 -11.39
CA VAL A 75 3.92 7.79 -11.49
C VAL A 75 3.08 8.17 -10.27
N ALA A 76 2.18 7.28 -9.83
CA ALA A 76 1.33 7.52 -8.66
C ALA A 76 2.12 7.63 -7.34
N CYS A 77 3.27 6.91 -7.24
CA CYS A 77 4.18 7.06 -6.10
C CYS A 77 4.79 8.48 -6.06
N ARG A 78 5.04 9.07 -7.22
CA ARG A 78 5.56 10.44 -7.31
C ARG A 78 4.53 11.47 -6.87
N GLU A 79 3.24 11.21 -7.10
CA GLU A 79 2.15 12.09 -6.68
C GLU A 79 2.00 12.13 -5.15
N GLU A 80 2.12 10.97 -4.47
CA GLU A 80 2.01 10.91 -3.00
C GLU A 80 3.30 11.33 -2.26
N HIS A 81 4.45 11.29 -2.93
CA HIS A 81 5.75 11.43 -2.29
C HIS A 81 5.95 12.72 -1.48
N PRO A 82 5.55 13.91 -1.98
CA PRO A 82 5.64 15.14 -1.20
C PRO A 82 4.88 15.04 0.14
N LEU A 83 3.73 14.38 0.13
CA LEU A 83 2.92 14.15 1.32
C LEU A 83 3.63 13.21 2.31
N LEU A 84 4.27 12.15 1.82
CA LEU A 84 5.07 11.24 2.65
C LEU A 84 6.27 11.96 3.29
N VAL A 85 6.96 12.83 2.54
CA VAL A 85 8.06 13.65 3.07
C VAL A 85 7.58 14.55 4.20
N GLU A 86 6.45 15.23 4.04
CA GLU A 86 5.87 16.06 5.10
C GLU A 86 5.36 15.22 6.28
N PHE A 87 4.73 14.09 6.02
CA PHE A 87 4.26 13.18 7.06
C PHE A 87 5.41 12.62 7.91
N SER A 88 6.51 12.24 7.28
CA SER A 88 7.69 11.69 7.99
C SER A 88 8.31 12.69 8.97
N LYS A 89 8.31 13.99 8.65
CA LYS A 89 8.81 15.07 9.54
C LYS A 89 8.02 15.18 10.84
N ARG A 90 6.78 14.72 10.86
CA ARG A 90 5.93 14.74 12.07
C ARG A 90 6.35 13.70 13.12
N GLY A 91 7.15 12.70 12.74
CA GLY A 91 7.70 11.70 13.66
C GLY A 91 6.66 10.82 14.37
N LEU A 92 5.45 10.71 13.82
CA LEU A 92 4.33 9.99 14.45
C LEU A 92 4.53 8.47 14.45
N VAL A 93 5.23 7.96 13.44
CA VAL A 93 5.47 6.54 13.22
C VAL A 93 6.73 6.37 12.36
N PRO A 94 7.59 5.37 12.64
CA PRO A 94 8.67 5.00 11.74
C PRO A 94 8.11 4.61 10.37
N LEU A 95 8.61 5.26 9.31
CA LEU A 95 8.22 4.99 7.93
C LEU A 95 9.36 4.25 7.22
N TYR A 96 9.06 3.10 6.66
CA TYR A 96 9.98 2.29 5.86
C TYR A 96 9.49 2.20 4.41
N GLY A 97 10.42 2.21 3.45
CA GLY A 97 10.13 2.00 2.05
C GLY A 97 10.41 0.55 1.64
N LEU A 98 9.55 -0.04 0.83
CA LEU A 98 9.85 -1.26 0.07
C LEU A 98 9.98 -0.87 -1.39
N ASN A 99 11.22 -0.79 -1.87
CA ASN A 99 11.51 -0.46 -3.27
C ASN A 99 11.32 -1.71 -4.12
N TYR A 100 10.17 -1.75 -4.82
CA TYR A 100 9.60 -2.95 -5.44
C TYR A 100 9.92 -3.03 -6.93
N LYS A 101 10.56 -4.14 -7.34
CA LYS A 101 10.88 -4.42 -8.76
C LYS A 101 11.52 -3.24 -9.46
N ASP A 102 12.55 -2.69 -8.83
CA ASP A 102 13.24 -1.49 -9.29
C ASP A 102 14.72 -1.77 -9.52
N LYS A 103 15.44 -0.84 -10.10
CA LYS A 103 16.89 -0.86 -10.19
C LYS A 103 17.47 -0.01 -9.07
N ARG A 104 18.45 -0.53 -8.34
CA ARG A 104 19.06 0.17 -7.21
C ARG A 104 19.52 1.61 -7.53
N PRO A 105 20.26 1.87 -8.63
CA PRO A 105 20.67 3.24 -8.96
C PRO A 105 19.49 4.18 -9.24
N GLU A 106 18.42 3.64 -9.87
CA GLU A 106 17.22 4.42 -10.19
C GLU A 106 16.46 4.82 -8.89
N GLY A 107 16.27 3.85 -7.98
CA GLY A 107 15.64 4.11 -6.69
C GLY A 107 16.45 5.10 -5.83
N GLN A 108 17.78 4.94 -5.77
CA GLN A 108 18.66 5.86 -5.05
C GLN A 108 18.60 7.27 -5.67
N GLY A 109 18.71 7.40 -6.98
CA GLY A 109 18.64 8.68 -7.69
C GLY A 109 17.28 9.37 -7.50
N TRP A 110 16.21 8.58 -7.46
CA TRP A 110 14.86 9.09 -7.21
C TRP A 110 14.72 9.69 -5.80
N LEU A 111 15.17 8.98 -4.75
CA LEU A 111 15.15 9.50 -3.38
C LEU A 111 16.07 10.72 -3.21
N ALA A 112 17.24 10.72 -3.85
CA ALA A 112 18.14 11.87 -3.82
C ALA A 112 17.51 13.12 -4.45
N ARG A 113 16.72 12.94 -5.51
CA ARG A 113 16.06 14.03 -6.25
C ARG A 113 14.83 14.59 -5.54
N PHE A 114 13.99 13.72 -4.95
CA PHE A 114 12.67 14.11 -4.43
C PHE A 114 12.60 14.13 -2.90
N GLY A 115 13.71 13.80 -2.21
CA GLY A 115 13.79 13.65 -0.76
C GLY A 115 13.55 12.23 -0.31
N ASN A 116 14.01 11.90 0.90
CA ASN A 116 13.87 10.57 1.47
C ASN A 116 13.01 10.62 2.74
N PRO A 117 11.75 10.13 2.71
CA PRO A 117 10.88 10.09 3.87
C PRO A 117 11.14 8.88 4.78
N TYR A 118 11.92 7.90 4.32
CA TYR A 118 12.06 6.59 4.94
C TYR A 118 13.23 6.56 5.92
N GLN A 119 13.05 5.90 7.06
CA GLN A 119 14.16 5.55 7.96
C GLN A 119 15.12 4.55 7.31
N ALA A 120 14.57 3.63 6.55
CA ALA A 120 15.30 2.78 5.63
C ALA A 120 14.40 2.42 4.45
N SER A 121 14.98 2.33 3.26
CA SER A 121 14.31 1.75 2.09
C SER A 121 14.93 0.39 1.80
N LEU A 122 14.09 -0.63 1.70
CA LEU A 122 14.45 -2.03 1.51
C LEU A 122 14.38 -2.36 0.02
N PHE A 123 15.37 -3.06 -0.49
CA PHE A 123 15.47 -3.34 -1.91
C PHE A 123 14.93 -4.72 -2.26
N ASP A 124 13.75 -4.74 -2.85
CA ASP A 124 12.99 -5.94 -3.28
C ASP A 124 13.00 -6.01 -4.81
N ASP A 125 14.17 -6.32 -5.38
CA ASP A 125 14.41 -6.29 -6.83
C ASP A 125 13.62 -7.34 -7.60
N ASP A 126 13.43 -8.53 -7.03
CA ASP A 126 12.63 -9.61 -7.61
C ASP A 126 11.12 -9.46 -7.25
N GLY A 127 10.77 -8.61 -6.30
CA GLY A 127 9.42 -8.34 -5.86
C GLY A 127 8.79 -9.45 -5.01
N ARG A 128 9.58 -10.37 -4.47
CA ARG A 128 9.08 -11.50 -3.67
C ARG A 128 8.43 -11.04 -2.39
N VAL A 129 9.07 -10.13 -1.68
CA VAL A 129 8.52 -9.60 -0.42
C VAL A 129 7.23 -8.85 -0.67
N GLY A 130 7.16 -8.04 -1.73
CA GLY A 130 5.90 -7.39 -2.13
C GLY A 130 4.79 -8.41 -2.44
N ILE A 131 5.12 -9.52 -3.13
CA ILE A 131 4.15 -10.61 -3.39
C ILE A 131 3.67 -11.25 -2.10
N ASP A 132 4.57 -11.53 -1.15
CA ASP A 132 4.21 -12.11 0.16
C ASP A 132 3.31 -11.18 0.97
N PHE A 133 3.48 -9.86 0.85
CA PHE A 133 2.58 -8.83 1.40
C PHE A 133 1.27 -8.71 0.61
N GLY A 134 1.09 -9.47 -0.46
CA GLY A 134 -0.08 -9.40 -1.33
C GLY A 134 -0.20 -8.06 -2.05
N VAL A 135 0.93 -7.49 -2.46
CA VAL A 135 0.97 -6.24 -3.24
C VAL A 135 0.43 -6.51 -4.64
N TYR A 136 -0.58 -5.76 -5.04
CA TYR A 136 -1.16 -5.82 -6.39
C TYR A 136 -0.50 -4.84 -7.36
N GLY A 137 0.02 -3.75 -6.81
CA GLY A 137 0.65 -2.67 -7.56
C GLY A 137 1.29 -1.67 -6.62
N VAL A 138 1.83 -0.60 -7.17
CA VAL A 138 2.44 0.48 -6.39
C VAL A 138 1.75 1.81 -6.70
N PRO A 139 1.55 2.67 -5.70
CA PRO A 139 1.92 2.52 -4.30
C PRO A 139 0.90 1.72 -3.48
N GLU A 140 1.35 1.07 -2.43
CA GLU A 140 0.54 0.51 -1.36
C GLU A 140 1.17 0.81 0.00
N THR A 141 0.34 1.01 1.02
CA THR A 141 0.83 1.34 2.37
C THR A 141 0.24 0.41 3.41
N PHE A 142 1.09 -0.11 4.28
CA PHE A 142 0.73 -1.00 5.38
C PHE A 142 1.02 -0.33 6.71
N LEU A 143 0.15 -0.50 7.69
CA LEU A 143 0.39 -0.16 9.08
C LEU A 143 0.46 -1.44 9.90
N ILE A 144 1.57 -1.63 10.60
CA ILE A 144 1.89 -2.84 11.35
C ILE A 144 2.08 -2.48 12.83
N ASP A 145 1.53 -3.30 13.71
CA ASP A 145 1.60 -3.06 15.16
C ASP A 145 2.92 -3.55 15.80
N LYS A 146 3.02 -3.36 17.12
CA LYS A 146 4.18 -3.74 17.93
C LYS A 146 4.47 -5.23 17.90
N GLN A 147 3.47 -6.07 17.62
CA GLN A 147 3.58 -7.54 17.51
C GLN A 147 3.91 -7.98 16.07
N GLY A 148 4.05 -7.04 15.14
CA GLY A 148 4.29 -7.34 13.73
C GLY A 148 3.04 -7.76 12.97
N VAL A 149 1.83 -7.46 13.47
CA VAL A 149 0.56 -7.80 12.84
C VAL A 149 0.10 -6.65 11.94
N ILE A 150 -0.31 -6.96 10.71
CA ILE A 150 -0.86 -5.98 9.77
C ILE A 150 -2.24 -5.53 10.25
N ARG A 151 -2.40 -4.24 10.52
CA ARG A 151 -3.64 -3.64 11.02
C ARG A 151 -4.39 -2.81 9.99
N LEU A 152 -3.68 -2.31 8.98
CA LEU A 152 -4.27 -1.57 7.88
C LEU A 152 -3.46 -1.82 6.60
N LYS A 153 -4.16 -1.93 5.50
CA LYS A 153 -3.63 -1.86 4.13
C LYS A 153 -4.38 -0.77 3.38
N HIS A 154 -3.65 0.11 2.72
CA HIS A 154 -4.19 1.08 1.77
C HIS A 154 -3.61 0.80 0.39
N ILE A 155 -4.46 0.74 -0.62
CA ILE A 155 -4.10 0.50 -2.02
C ILE A 155 -4.24 1.82 -2.78
N GLY A 156 -3.20 2.19 -3.51
CA GLY A 156 -3.12 3.45 -4.23
C GLY A 156 -2.44 4.57 -3.42
N PRO A 157 -2.34 5.77 -4.00
CA PRO A 157 -1.62 6.88 -3.40
C PRO A 157 -2.31 7.38 -2.12
N LEU A 158 -1.50 7.68 -1.12
CA LEU A 158 -1.98 8.36 0.09
C LEU A 158 -2.41 9.78 -0.25
N THR A 159 -3.54 10.19 0.32
CA THR A 159 -4.02 11.56 0.29
C THR A 159 -4.09 12.13 1.71
N PRO A 160 -4.20 13.46 1.88
CA PRO A 160 -4.40 14.06 3.20
C PRO A 160 -5.62 13.49 3.93
N GLU A 161 -6.69 13.17 3.20
CA GLU A 161 -7.92 12.56 3.73
C GLU A 161 -7.64 11.16 4.28
N VAL A 162 -6.96 10.30 3.50
CA VAL A 162 -6.60 8.94 3.92
C VAL A 162 -5.73 8.98 5.19
N ILE A 163 -4.77 9.90 5.25
CA ILE A 163 -3.93 10.06 6.44
C ILE A 163 -4.80 10.44 7.64
N ARG A 164 -5.65 11.47 7.51
CA ARG A 164 -6.47 11.99 8.60
C ARG A 164 -7.54 11.00 9.06
N GLU A 165 -8.18 10.30 8.13
CA GLU A 165 -9.37 9.49 8.41
C GLU A 165 -9.07 8.01 8.69
N ARG A 166 -7.93 7.50 8.21
CA ARG A 166 -7.58 6.08 8.34
C ARG A 166 -6.26 5.85 9.08
N ILE A 167 -5.19 6.54 8.69
CA ILE A 167 -3.84 6.29 9.25
C ILE A 167 -3.75 6.83 10.69
N GLU A 168 -4.04 8.11 10.91
CA GLU A 168 -3.88 8.73 12.23
C GLU A 168 -4.78 8.13 13.31
N PRO A 169 -6.07 7.83 13.05
CA PRO A 169 -6.90 7.18 14.04
C PRO A 169 -6.40 5.78 14.41
N MET A 170 -5.91 5.02 13.42
CA MET A 170 -5.34 3.70 13.67
C MET A 170 -4.03 3.81 14.47
N LEU A 171 -3.15 4.77 14.15
CA LEU A 171 -1.94 5.04 14.92
C LEU A 171 -2.23 5.36 16.39
N LYS A 172 -3.21 6.21 16.65
CA LYS A 172 -3.66 6.52 18.01
C LYS A 172 -4.10 5.25 18.76
N LYS A 173 -4.89 4.41 18.11
CA LYS A 173 -5.37 3.15 18.68
C LYS A 173 -4.23 2.15 18.98
N LEU A 174 -3.20 2.08 18.13
CA LEU A 174 -2.09 1.12 18.28
C LEU A 174 -1.02 1.58 19.28
N ASN A 175 -0.98 2.87 19.57
CA ASN A 175 -0.05 3.46 20.53
C ASN A 175 -0.65 3.64 21.93
N ALA A 176 -1.98 3.55 22.05
CA ALA A 176 -2.67 3.55 23.34
C ALA A 176 -2.41 2.25 24.08
#